data_e283b965129e74764ba90794bd5ce200
#
_entry.id   e283b965129e74764ba90794bd5ce200
#
_cell.length_a   1.000
_cell.length_b   1.000
_cell.length_c   1.000
_cell.angle_alpha   90.00
_cell.angle_beta   90.00
_cell.angle_gamma   90.00
#
_symmetry.space_group_name_H-M   'P 1'
#
loop_
_entity.id
_entity.type
_entity.pdbx_description
1 polymer ?
#
loop_
_entity_poly.entity_id
_entity_poly.type
_entity_poly.pdbx_seq_one_letter_code
_entity_poly.pdbx_strand_id
1 'polypeptide(L)'
;LNKRLMAYTAAAMYGGAAFDGSIEGFLPGDPSFALLPVLVSIAITALLVIFGPRLPRWGLAPLGGLGVALIAYALTATKGAGDGAVLYMWPVLWTTFYFGRRGAIAIVIWIGIAHAVTLLMLPAGSSYPGRWVDVMISVSVVAVVVLTLVHRNDILLTQLAEEARTDALTGLLNRRGFEERALLELAHARREERVVAVVTFDIDYFKRINDEWGHEIGDRVLARIGHLLSRSSRDIDVTARFGGEEFVVLLPGCSSADAERYAERVRATLEREDSGGLPTVRMSAGVLATVAPPSVEVMLQGADSALYSAKRSGRDRTVVSQYPERARATVLG
;
A
#
# COMPACT_ATOMS: atom_id res chain seq x y z
N LEU A 1 -4.73 4.59 2.22
CA LEU A 1 -5.51 4.97 3.41
C LEU A 1 -7.00 4.86 3.11
N ASN A 2 -7.74 4.12 3.95
CA ASN A 2 -9.16 3.79 3.77
C ASN A 2 -10.03 5.04 3.97
N LYS A 3 -10.78 5.45 2.92
CA LYS A 3 -11.67 6.63 2.94
C LYS A 3 -12.76 6.53 4.01
N ARG A 4 -13.27 5.31 4.25
CA ARG A 4 -14.29 5.08 5.29
C ARG A 4 -13.74 5.36 6.68
N LEU A 5 -12.51 4.89 6.96
CA LEU A 5 -11.85 5.15 8.22
C LEU A 5 -11.62 6.65 8.42
N MET A 6 -11.18 7.36 7.39
CA MET A 6 -10.97 8.81 7.42
C MET A 6 -12.27 9.56 7.77
N ALA A 7 -13.40 9.18 7.19
CA ALA A 7 -14.70 9.79 7.47
C ALA A 7 -15.19 9.48 8.90
N TYR A 8 -15.07 8.23 9.35
CA TYR A 8 -15.51 7.85 10.69
C TYR A 8 -14.64 8.44 11.81
N THR A 9 -13.33 8.58 11.59
CA THR A 9 -12.46 9.26 12.57
C THR A 9 -12.71 10.77 12.62
N ALA A 10 -13.06 11.41 11.50
CA ALA A 10 -13.55 12.79 11.51
C ALA A 10 -14.89 12.90 12.25
N ALA A 11 -15.83 11.98 12.02
CA ALA A 11 -17.09 11.94 12.76
C ALA A 11 -16.86 11.77 14.28
N ALA A 12 -15.94 10.92 14.68
CA ALA A 12 -15.57 10.74 16.09
C ALA A 12 -14.98 12.03 16.71
N MET A 13 -14.14 12.74 15.94
CA MET A 13 -13.59 14.02 16.38
C MET A 13 -14.68 15.07 16.65
N TYR A 14 -15.63 15.24 15.73
CA TYR A 14 -16.73 16.19 15.92
C TYR A 14 -17.75 15.71 16.95
N GLY A 15 -18.03 14.41 17.01
CA GLY A 15 -18.90 13.82 18.04
C GLY A 15 -18.33 13.98 19.44
N GLY A 16 -17.01 13.80 19.60
CA GLY A 16 -16.32 14.07 20.87
C GLY A 16 -16.39 15.54 21.27
N ALA A 17 -16.17 16.47 20.34
CA ALA A 17 -16.28 17.90 20.59
C ALA A 17 -17.72 18.31 20.97
N ALA A 18 -18.74 17.71 20.34
CA ALA A 18 -20.13 17.92 20.71
C ALA A 18 -20.46 17.38 22.09
N PHE A 19 -19.94 16.22 22.47
CA PHE A 19 -20.11 15.60 23.76
C PHE A 19 -19.48 16.45 24.86
N ASP A 20 -18.23 16.89 24.69
CA ASP A 20 -17.49 17.73 25.60
C ASP A 20 -18.25 19.06 25.89
N GLY A 21 -18.60 19.80 24.83
CA GLY A 21 -19.38 21.02 24.94
C GLY A 21 -20.77 20.81 25.53
N SER A 22 -21.38 19.61 25.37
CA SER A 22 -22.66 19.32 26.03
C SER A 22 -22.50 19.12 27.54
N ILE A 23 -21.43 18.50 27.99
CA ILE A 23 -21.13 18.33 29.43
C ILE A 23 -20.93 19.69 30.08
N GLU A 24 -20.15 20.59 29.47
CA GLU A 24 -19.94 21.95 29.98
C GLU A 24 -21.28 22.69 30.21
N GLY A 25 -22.23 22.51 29.29
CA GLY A 25 -23.56 23.11 29.42
C GLY A 25 -24.43 22.59 30.58
N PHE A 26 -24.11 21.40 31.12
CA PHE A 26 -24.82 20.81 32.27
C PHE A 26 -24.15 21.11 33.62
N LEU A 27 -22.93 21.65 33.63
CA LEU A 27 -22.24 21.99 34.89
C LEU A 27 -22.81 23.27 35.48
N PRO A 28 -23.22 23.27 36.76
CA PRO A 28 -23.79 24.46 37.38
C PRO A 28 -22.71 25.51 37.64
N GLY A 29 -22.90 26.72 37.11
CA GLY A 29 -22.07 27.88 37.43
C GLY A 29 -21.42 28.60 36.25
N ASP A 30 -21.50 28.09 35.02
CA ASP A 30 -20.96 28.78 33.85
C ASP A 30 -22.08 29.24 32.90
N PRO A 31 -22.41 30.56 32.83
CA PRO A 31 -23.42 31.08 31.90
C PRO A 31 -22.93 31.14 30.43
N SER A 32 -21.74 30.65 30.13
CA SER A 32 -21.05 30.85 28.87
C SER A 32 -21.16 29.68 27.89
N PHE A 33 -22.14 28.78 28.04
CA PHE A 33 -22.37 27.66 27.14
C PHE A 33 -22.55 28.09 25.67
N ALA A 34 -21.66 27.68 24.80
CA ALA A 34 -21.73 27.95 23.37
C ALA A 34 -22.54 26.88 22.63
N LEU A 35 -23.85 27.03 22.57
CA LEU A 35 -24.77 26.06 21.94
C LEU A 35 -24.47 25.85 20.46
N LEU A 36 -24.09 26.88 19.72
CA LEU A 36 -23.88 26.81 18.26
C LEU A 36 -22.78 25.82 17.85
N PRO A 37 -21.55 25.83 18.41
CA PRO A 37 -20.53 24.84 18.07
C PRO A 37 -20.98 23.40 18.34
N VAL A 38 -21.73 23.18 19.44
CA VAL A 38 -22.25 21.85 19.76
C VAL A 38 -23.24 21.36 18.71
N LEU A 39 -24.23 22.17 18.33
CA LEU A 39 -25.22 21.82 17.32
C LEU A 39 -24.57 21.58 15.94
N VAL A 40 -23.63 22.43 15.55
CA VAL A 40 -22.88 22.28 14.30
C VAL A 40 -22.05 20.99 14.31
N SER A 41 -21.38 20.69 15.43
CA SER A 41 -20.59 19.46 15.55
C SER A 41 -21.46 18.20 15.49
N ILE A 42 -22.66 18.21 16.10
CA ILE A 42 -23.64 17.12 15.98
C ILE A 42 -24.08 16.94 14.52
N ALA A 43 -24.42 18.04 13.84
CA ALA A 43 -24.84 17.98 12.43
C ALA A 43 -23.74 17.44 11.52
N ILE A 44 -22.50 17.91 11.70
CA ILE A 44 -21.33 17.41 10.94
C ILE A 44 -21.12 15.92 11.23
N THR A 45 -21.20 15.49 12.49
CA THR A 45 -21.07 14.07 12.87
C THR A 45 -22.11 13.21 12.14
N ALA A 46 -23.38 13.61 12.15
CA ALA A 46 -24.45 12.89 11.46
C ALA A 46 -24.22 12.82 9.94
N LEU A 47 -23.85 13.94 9.33
CA LEU A 47 -23.54 14.00 7.89
C LEU A 47 -22.34 13.12 7.54
N LEU A 48 -21.30 13.08 8.36
CA LEU A 48 -20.10 12.27 8.12
C LEU A 48 -20.37 10.77 8.30
N VAL A 49 -21.21 10.37 9.23
CA VAL A 49 -21.63 8.97 9.39
C VAL A 49 -22.42 8.49 8.17
N ILE A 50 -23.35 9.32 7.67
CA ILE A 50 -24.26 8.93 6.58
C ILE A 50 -23.59 9.04 5.20
N PHE A 51 -22.91 10.15 4.94
CA PHE A 51 -22.40 10.48 3.61
C PHE A 51 -20.88 10.45 3.51
N GLY A 52 -20.16 10.57 4.62
CA GLY A 52 -18.69 10.65 4.66
C GLY A 52 -17.97 9.55 3.88
N PRO A 53 -18.37 8.25 3.98
CA PRO A 53 -17.76 7.18 3.20
C PRO A 53 -17.85 7.31 1.68
N ARG A 54 -18.82 8.13 1.19
CA ARG A 54 -19.02 8.40 -0.24
C ARG A 54 -18.19 9.58 -0.74
N LEU A 55 -17.72 10.44 0.15
CA LEU A 55 -16.96 11.63 -0.21
C LEU A 55 -15.55 11.26 -0.71
N PRO A 56 -15.01 12.01 -1.69
CA PRO A 56 -13.61 11.89 -2.06
C PRO A 56 -12.70 12.47 -0.96
N ARG A 57 -11.42 12.05 -0.93
CA ARG A 57 -10.46 12.53 0.09
C ARG A 57 -10.35 14.06 0.16
N TRP A 58 -10.37 14.74 -0.99
CA TRP A 58 -10.32 16.19 -1.06
C TRP A 58 -11.57 16.86 -0.44
N GLY A 59 -12.73 16.20 -0.49
CA GLY A 59 -13.97 16.67 0.16
C GLY A 59 -13.91 16.59 1.68
N LEU A 60 -13.07 15.75 2.26
CA LEU A 60 -12.85 15.63 3.70
C LEU A 60 -11.74 16.58 4.20
N ALA A 61 -10.87 17.08 3.32
CA ALA A 61 -9.73 17.91 3.68
C ALA A 61 -10.07 19.18 4.50
N PRO A 62 -11.18 19.91 4.22
CA PRO A 62 -11.54 21.10 4.98
C PRO A 62 -11.95 20.85 6.44
N LEU A 63 -12.28 19.61 6.80
CA LEU A 63 -12.83 19.29 8.12
C LEU A 63 -11.88 19.67 9.27
N GLY A 64 -10.58 19.43 9.13
CA GLY A 64 -9.60 19.85 10.13
C GLY A 64 -9.65 21.37 10.37
N GLY A 65 -9.66 22.15 9.29
CA GLY A 65 -9.76 23.62 9.37
C GLY A 65 -11.09 24.12 9.96
N LEU A 66 -12.19 23.47 9.62
CA LEU A 66 -13.51 23.77 10.17
C LEU A 66 -13.56 23.46 11.68
N GLY A 67 -12.96 22.35 12.12
CA GLY A 67 -12.83 22.02 13.55
C GLY A 67 -12.09 23.10 14.32
N VAL A 68 -10.98 23.60 13.78
CA VAL A 68 -10.23 24.72 14.38
C VAL A 68 -11.10 25.99 14.49
N ALA A 69 -11.86 26.33 13.44
CA ALA A 69 -12.74 27.50 13.45
C ALA A 69 -13.85 27.40 14.51
N LEU A 70 -14.44 26.22 14.68
CA LEU A 70 -15.48 25.98 15.71
C LEU A 70 -14.89 26.07 17.11
N ILE A 71 -13.69 25.53 17.36
CA ILE A 71 -13.00 25.66 18.64
C ILE A 71 -12.70 27.13 18.95
N ALA A 72 -12.13 27.88 17.99
CA ALA A 72 -11.84 29.29 18.15
C ALA A 72 -13.07 30.11 18.44
N TYR A 73 -14.19 29.82 17.76
CA TYR A 73 -15.48 30.44 18.05
C TYR A 73 -15.99 30.09 19.46
N ALA A 74 -15.94 28.84 19.87
CA ALA A 74 -16.34 28.41 21.23
C ALA A 74 -15.54 29.16 22.31
N LEU A 75 -14.22 29.18 22.19
CA LEU A 75 -13.33 29.91 23.13
C LEU A 75 -13.66 31.40 23.22
N THR A 76 -14.04 32.03 22.10
CA THR A 76 -14.43 33.44 22.07
C THR A 76 -15.77 33.64 22.74
N ALA A 77 -16.76 32.79 22.47
CA ALA A 77 -18.11 32.87 22.99
C ALA A 77 -18.18 32.63 24.51
N THR A 78 -17.39 31.69 25.02
CA THR A 78 -17.33 31.32 26.43
C THR A 78 -16.40 32.21 27.25
N LYS A 79 -15.70 33.16 26.62
CA LYS A 79 -14.64 33.98 27.21
C LYS A 79 -13.56 33.16 27.95
N GLY A 80 -13.49 31.87 27.64
CA GLY A 80 -12.61 30.87 28.24
C GLY A 80 -11.38 30.62 27.42
N ALA A 81 -10.30 31.40 27.57
CA ALA A 81 -9.10 31.24 26.77
C ALA A 81 -8.16 30.09 27.20
N GLY A 82 -8.54 29.32 28.23
CA GLY A 82 -7.63 28.35 28.87
C GLY A 82 -7.86 26.91 28.43
N ASP A 83 -8.82 26.28 29.03
CA ASP A 83 -8.92 24.81 29.03
C ASP A 83 -9.38 24.22 27.69
N GLY A 84 -10.28 24.89 26.96
CA GLY A 84 -10.75 24.43 25.66
C GLY A 84 -9.70 24.47 24.53
N ALA A 85 -8.55 25.14 24.71
CA ALA A 85 -7.48 25.16 23.73
C ALA A 85 -6.84 23.77 23.51
N VAL A 86 -6.99 22.85 24.46
CA VAL A 86 -6.57 21.46 24.34
C VAL A 86 -7.25 20.76 23.16
N LEU A 87 -8.48 21.16 22.81
CA LEU A 87 -9.24 20.59 21.69
C LEU A 87 -8.56 20.80 20.33
N TYR A 88 -7.67 21.78 20.19
CA TYR A 88 -6.87 21.93 18.95
C TYR A 88 -6.00 20.71 18.63
N MET A 89 -5.71 19.85 19.61
CA MET A 89 -4.98 18.61 19.37
C MET A 89 -5.70 17.67 18.40
N TRP A 90 -7.04 17.64 18.43
CA TRP A 90 -7.82 16.71 17.60
C TRP A 90 -7.71 17.00 16.10
N PRO A 91 -7.98 18.24 15.61
CA PRO A 91 -7.73 18.56 14.20
C PRO A 91 -6.26 18.44 13.81
N VAL A 92 -5.29 18.69 14.71
CA VAL A 92 -3.87 18.45 14.42
C VAL A 92 -3.59 16.97 14.21
N LEU A 93 -4.01 16.11 15.14
CA LEU A 93 -3.85 14.65 15.04
C LEU A 93 -4.45 14.13 13.72
N TRP A 94 -5.72 14.46 13.47
CA TRP A 94 -6.43 13.98 12.29
C TRP A 94 -5.84 14.47 10.97
N THR A 95 -5.59 15.79 10.87
CA THR A 95 -5.07 16.38 9.63
C THR A 95 -3.63 15.91 9.35
N THR A 96 -2.78 15.82 10.37
CA THR A 96 -1.41 15.34 10.25
C THR A 96 -1.37 13.88 9.83
N PHE A 97 -2.20 13.03 10.44
CA PHE A 97 -2.25 11.61 10.13
C PHE A 97 -2.67 11.33 8.67
N TYR A 98 -3.71 12.02 8.17
CA TYR A 98 -4.27 11.74 6.85
C TYR A 98 -3.63 12.52 5.70
N PHE A 99 -3.06 13.70 5.97
CA PHE A 99 -2.48 14.58 4.94
C PHE A 99 -0.97 14.80 5.09
N GLY A 100 -0.34 14.16 6.07
CA GLY A 100 1.11 14.18 6.26
C GLY A 100 1.69 15.58 6.50
N ARG A 101 2.94 15.79 6.06
CA ARG A 101 3.68 17.03 6.33
C ARG A 101 2.97 18.29 5.85
N ARG A 102 2.34 18.25 4.67
CA ARG A 102 1.62 19.43 4.13
C ARG A 102 0.39 19.76 4.98
N GLY A 103 -0.36 18.74 5.40
CA GLY A 103 -1.49 18.90 6.31
C GLY A 103 -1.07 19.43 7.68
N ALA A 104 0.01 18.91 8.25
CA ALA A 104 0.57 19.37 9.52
C ALA A 104 0.94 20.85 9.49
N ILE A 105 1.67 21.29 8.47
CA ILE A 105 2.06 22.69 8.33
C ILE A 105 0.82 23.58 8.18
N ALA A 106 -0.11 23.21 7.32
CA ALA A 106 -1.32 24.00 7.08
C ALA A 106 -2.17 24.15 8.33
N ILE A 107 -2.40 23.06 9.08
CA ILE A 107 -3.25 23.09 10.28
C ILE A 107 -2.59 23.86 11.42
N VAL A 108 -1.29 23.73 11.63
CA VAL A 108 -0.55 24.47 12.66
C VAL A 108 -0.60 25.98 12.39
N ILE A 109 -0.37 26.40 11.14
CA ILE A 109 -0.48 27.81 10.74
C ILE A 109 -1.91 28.30 10.97
N TRP A 110 -2.92 27.53 10.57
CA TRP A 110 -4.33 27.87 10.73
C TRP A 110 -4.73 28.03 12.21
N ILE A 111 -4.27 27.13 13.09
CA ILE A 111 -4.46 27.25 14.53
C ILE A 111 -3.80 28.51 15.07
N GLY A 112 -2.55 28.81 14.64
CA GLY A 112 -1.83 30.00 15.04
C GLY A 112 -2.61 31.30 14.75
N ILE A 113 -3.19 31.39 13.55
CA ILE A 113 -4.02 32.53 13.14
C ILE A 113 -5.32 32.57 13.93
N ALA A 114 -6.07 31.47 13.97
CA ALA A 114 -7.36 31.39 14.63
C ALA A 114 -7.26 31.68 16.12
N HIS A 115 -6.25 31.11 16.82
CA HIS A 115 -6.03 31.34 18.25
C HIS A 115 -5.57 32.76 18.56
N ALA A 116 -4.71 33.37 17.69
CA ALA A 116 -4.34 34.78 17.85
C ALA A 116 -5.56 35.70 17.73
N VAL A 117 -6.45 35.46 16.76
CA VAL A 117 -7.70 36.22 16.63
C VAL A 117 -8.60 36.05 17.87
N THR A 118 -8.73 34.82 18.38
CA THR A 118 -9.46 34.54 19.61
C THR A 118 -8.92 35.35 20.77
N LEU A 119 -7.62 35.35 21.02
CA LEU A 119 -6.99 36.10 22.10
C LEU A 119 -7.20 37.61 22.00
N LEU A 120 -7.18 38.19 20.77
CA LEU A 120 -7.44 39.59 20.52
C LEU A 120 -8.90 40.00 20.79
N MET A 121 -9.85 39.06 20.70
CA MET A 121 -11.28 39.31 20.97
C MET A 121 -11.65 39.15 22.43
N LEU A 122 -10.77 38.61 23.26
CA LEU A 122 -11.01 38.42 24.69
C LEU A 122 -10.67 39.71 25.47
N PRO A 123 -11.32 39.93 26.65
CA PRO A 123 -11.00 41.06 27.50
C PRO A 123 -9.52 41.09 27.89
N ALA A 124 -8.93 42.30 27.95
CA ALA A 124 -7.51 42.47 28.22
C ALA A 124 -7.06 41.76 29.51
N GLY A 125 -6.13 40.84 29.37
CA GLY A 125 -5.50 40.02 30.40
C GLY A 125 -4.01 39.91 30.21
N SER A 126 -3.26 39.76 31.28
CA SER A 126 -1.79 39.93 31.33
C SER A 126 -0.94 38.84 30.70
N SER A 127 -1.48 37.82 30.03
CA SER A 127 -0.69 36.66 29.61
C SER A 127 -0.99 36.14 28.19
N TYR A 128 -1.54 36.95 27.30
CA TYR A 128 -1.91 36.51 25.94
C TYR A 128 -0.75 35.99 25.07
N PRO A 129 0.43 36.65 25.03
CA PRO A 129 1.56 36.10 24.27
C PRO A 129 2.01 34.74 24.77
N GLY A 130 2.04 34.54 26.10
CA GLY A 130 2.40 33.25 26.69
C GLY A 130 1.44 32.13 26.28
N ARG A 131 0.12 32.38 26.38
CA ARG A 131 -0.91 31.40 25.98
C ARG A 131 -0.82 31.01 24.52
N TRP A 132 -0.55 31.99 23.63
CA TRP A 132 -0.35 31.70 22.21
C TRP A 132 0.87 30.79 21.98
N VAL A 133 1.99 31.12 22.65
CA VAL A 133 3.22 30.34 22.60
C VAL A 133 3.00 28.91 23.08
N ASP A 134 2.30 28.73 24.21
CA ASP A 134 2.00 27.44 24.82
C ASP A 134 1.18 26.55 23.85
N VAL A 135 0.14 27.10 23.22
CA VAL A 135 -0.67 26.40 22.23
C VAL A 135 0.18 26.03 21.00
N MET A 136 0.99 26.98 20.48
CA MET A 136 1.81 26.72 19.30
C MET A 136 2.87 25.67 19.53
N ILE A 137 3.51 25.67 20.71
CA ILE A 137 4.45 24.61 21.09
C ILE A 137 3.73 23.28 21.18
N SER A 138 2.60 23.22 21.88
CA SER A 138 1.86 21.98 22.09
C SER A 138 1.38 21.36 20.78
N VAL A 139 0.74 22.14 19.89
CA VAL A 139 0.26 21.61 18.60
C VAL A 139 1.41 21.23 17.65
N SER A 140 2.54 21.96 17.72
CA SER A 140 3.72 21.65 16.93
C SER A 140 4.38 20.34 17.38
N VAL A 141 4.53 20.14 18.69
CA VAL A 141 5.03 18.88 19.26
C VAL A 141 4.15 17.71 18.86
N VAL A 142 2.83 17.83 18.99
CA VAL A 142 1.90 16.78 18.57
C VAL A 142 2.03 16.49 17.07
N ALA A 143 2.10 17.51 16.22
CA ALA A 143 2.29 17.32 14.78
C ALA A 143 3.59 16.57 14.47
N VAL A 144 4.71 16.92 15.12
CA VAL A 144 6.01 16.25 14.94
C VAL A 144 5.95 14.78 15.40
N VAL A 145 5.35 14.53 16.57
CA VAL A 145 5.20 13.17 17.11
C VAL A 145 4.38 12.30 16.14
N VAL A 146 3.24 12.80 15.66
CA VAL A 146 2.40 12.05 14.70
C VAL A 146 3.14 11.78 13.41
N LEU A 147 3.82 12.78 12.82
CA LEU A 147 4.62 12.59 11.60
C LEU A 147 5.70 11.52 11.80
N THR A 148 6.37 11.53 12.96
CA THR A 148 7.41 10.56 13.29
C THR A 148 6.83 9.15 13.42
N LEU A 149 5.69 9.01 14.09
CA LEU A 149 5.01 7.72 14.28
C LEU A 149 4.52 7.16 12.94
N VAL A 150 3.90 7.97 12.09
CA VAL A 150 3.46 7.55 10.75
C VAL A 150 4.64 7.10 9.91
N HIS A 151 5.72 7.89 9.88
CA HIS A 151 6.94 7.54 9.15
C HIS A 151 7.60 6.24 9.65
N ARG A 152 7.70 6.06 10.96
CA ARG A 152 8.22 4.80 11.54
C ARG A 152 7.33 3.60 11.22
N ASN A 153 6.01 3.77 11.25
CA ASN A 153 5.08 2.72 10.90
C ASN A 153 5.24 2.29 9.42
N ASP A 154 5.41 3.26 8.51
CA ASP A 154 5.64 2.98 7.09
C ASP A 154 6.96 2.21 6.88
N ILE A 155 8.05 2.59 7.58
CA ILE A 155 9.33 1.86 7.55
C ILE A 155 9.16 0.42 8.05
N LEU A 156 8.49 0.23 9.19
CA LEU A 156 8.29 -1.11 9.74
C LEU A 156 7.46 -2.01 8.83
N LEU A 157 6.39 -1.47 8.22
CA LEU A 157 5.58 -2.21 7.26
C LEU A 157 6.38 -2.59 6.01
N THR A 158 7.26 -1.69 5.53
CA THR A 158 8.16 -1.97 4.41
C THR A 158 9.16 -3.07 4.77
N GLN A 159 9.78 -3.00 5.95
CA GLN A 159 10.70 -4.04 6.44
C GLN A 159 10.02 -5.40 6.57
N LEU A 160 8.82 -5.46 7.15
CA LEU A 160 8.04 -6.69 7.24
C LEU A 160 7.68 -7.27 5.85
N ALA A 161 7.34 -6.40 4.90
CA ALA A 161 7.09 -6.80 3.51
C ALA A 161 8.36 -7.31 2.82
N GLU A 162 9.52 -6.70 3.09
CA GLU A 162 10.81 -7.15 2.59
C GLU A 162 11.26 -8.48 3.21
N GLU A 163 10.90 -8.75 4.46
CA GLU A 163 11.16 -10.04 5.12
C GLU A 163 10.23 -11.17 4.66
N ALA A 164 9.06 -10.81 4.14
CA ALA A 164 8.15 -11.79 3.57
C ALA A 164 8.81 -12.51 2.37
N ARG A 165 8.62 -13.82 2.30
CA ARG A 165 9.13 -14.67 1.19
C ARG A 165 8.05 -15.07 0.20
N THR A 166 6.83 -14.66 0.44
CA THR A 166 5.66 -14.97 -0.38
C THR A 166 4.98 -13.71 -0.89
N ASP A 167 4.41 -13.78 -2.07
CA ASP A 167 3.53 -12.76 -2.64
C ASP A 167 2.13 -12.91 -2.04
N ALA A 168 1.64 -11.87 -1.38
CA ALA A 168 0.38 -11.90 -0.65
C ALA A 168 -0.86 -12.10 -1.54
N LEU A 169 -0.77 -11.76 -2.83
CA LEU A 169 -1.88 -11.87 -3.77
C LEU A 169 -2.01 -13.29 -4.34
N THR A 170 -0.89 -13.91 -4.69
CA THR A 170 -0.85 -15.19 -5.40
C THR A 170 -0.53 -16.38 -4.49
N GLY A 171 0.02 -16.14 -3.30
CA GLY A 171 0.50 -17.18 -2.39
C GLY A 171 1.78 -17.88 -2.84
N LEU A 172 2.32 -17.55 -4.02
CA LEU A 172 3.61 -18.03 -4.50
C LEU A 172 4.77 -17.36 -3.75
N LEU A 173 5.99 -17.84 -3.94
CA LEU A 173 7.15 -17.11 -3.50
C LEU A 173 7.22 -15.74 -4.21
N ASN A 174 7.72 -14.72 -3.52
CA ASN A 174 8.14 -13.50 -4.17
C ASN A 174 9.57 -13.66 -4.72
N ARG A 175 10.09 -12.64 -5.36
CA ARG A 175 11.44 -12.65 -5.94
C ARG A 175 12.50 -13.09 -4.94
N ARG A 176 12.49 -12.55 -3.72
CA ARG A 176 13.45 -12.88 -2.66
C ARG A 176 13.34 -14.34 -2.23
N GLY A 177 12.12 -14.83 -1.97
CA GLY A 177 11.88 -16.23 -1.62
C GLY A 177 12.32 -17.20 -2.71
N PHE A 178 12.12 -16.81 -3.99
CA PHE A 178 12.62 -17.55 -5.14
C PHE A 178 14.16 -17.60 -5.18
N GLU A 179 14.83 -16.45 -5.07
CA GLU A 179 16.29 -16.37 -5.13
C GLU A 179 16.95 -17.24 -4.03
N GLU A 180 16.45 -17.16 -2.79
CA GLU A 180 16.92 -17.98 -1.66
C GLU A 180 16.75 -19.49 -1.95
N ARG A 181 15.58 -19.91 -2.44
CA ARG A 181 15.30 -21.31 -2.74
C ARG A 181 16.07 -21.81 -3.97
N ALA A 182 16.12 -20.98 -5.02
CA ALA A 182 16.85 -21.31 -6.24
C ALA A 182 18.36 -21.51 -6.00
N LEU A 183 18.99 -20.69 -5.14
CA LEU A 183 20.37 -20.86 -4.77
C LEU A 183 20.67 -22.27 -4.20
N LEU A 184 19.78 -22.79 -3.35
CA LEU A 184 19.91 -24.14 -2.78
C LEU A 184 19.76 -25.21 -3.86
N GLU A 185 18.75 -25.11 -4.70
CA GLU A 185 18.49 -26.08 -5.78
C GLU A 185 19.61 -26.09 -6.84
N LEU A 186 20.14 -24.92 -7.20
CA LEU A 186 21.28 -24.82 -8.10
C LEU A 186 22.55 -25.42 -7.50
N ALA A 187 22.77 -25.24 -6.21
CA ALA A 187 23.91 -25.85 -5.52
C ALA A 187 23.81 -27.39 -5.48
N HIS A 188 22.60 -27.95 -5.31
CA HIS A 188 22.33 -29.38 -5.40
C HIS A 188 22.57 -29.88 -6.84
N ALA A 189 22.02 -29.20 -7.83
CA ALA A 189 22.15 -29.58 -9.24
C ALA A 189 23.61 -29.59 -9.71
N ARG A 190 24.42 -28.63 -9.25
CA ARG A 190 25.88 -28.61 -9.57
C ARG A 190 26.63 -29.80 -9.01
N ARG A 191 26.33 -30.17 -7.75
CA ARG A 191 27.01 -31.32 -7.11
C ARG A 191 26.68 -32.65 -7.75
N GLU A 192 25.47 -32.77 -8.27
CA GLU A 192 24.94 -34.00 -8.83
C GLU A 192 24.96 -34.01 -10.37
N GLU A 193 25.54 -32.97 -11.00
CA GLU A 193 25.58 -32.74 -12.43
C GLU A 193 24.19 -32.87 -13.11
N ARG A 194 23.14 -32.46 -12.38
CA ARG A 194 21.76 -32.50 -12.87
C ARG A 194 21.43 -31.27 -13.71
N VAL A 195 20.59 -31.50 -14.71
CA VAL A 195 20.00 -30.42 -15.50
C VAL A 195 18.99 -29.64 -14.65
N VAL A 196 18.97 -28.33 -14.84
CA VAL A 196 17.95 -27.44 -14.26
C VAL A 196 17.43 -26.53 -15.35
N ALA A 197 16.12 -26.33 -15.37
CA ALA A 197 15.49 -25.37 -16.26
C ALA A 197 14.86 -24.22 -15.45
N VAL A 198 14.81 -23.04 -16.07
CA VAL A 198 14.04 -21.88 -15.64
C VAL A 198 13.04 -21.53 -16.72
N VAL A 199 11.81 -21.25 -16.32
CA VAL A 199 10.76 -20.74 -17.17
C VAL A 199 10.32 -19.40 -16.63
N THR A 200 10.40 -18.34 -17.46
CA THR A 200 9.80 -17.04 -17.17
C THR A 200 8.51 -16.89 -17.96
N PHE A 201 7.45 -16.43 -17.28
CA PHE A 201 6.15 -16.16 -17.87
C PHE A 201 5.79 -14.70 -17.71
N ASP A 202 5.07 -14.16 -18.67
CA ASP A 202 4.51 -12.82 -18.61
C ASP A 202 3.12 -12.80 -19.25
N ILE A 203 2.18 -12.11 -18.64
CA ILE A 203 0.79 -12.02 -19.11
C ILE A 203 0.74 -11.03 -20.27
N ASP A 204 0.33 -11.53 -21.41
CA ASP A 204 0.23 -10.70 -22.61
C ASP A 204 -0.85 -9.62 -22.44
N TYR A 205 -0.47 -8.35 -22.67
CA TYR A 205 -1.36 -7.20 -22.60
C TYR A 205 -2.07 -7.00 -21.24
N PHE A 206 -1.44 -7.36 -20.12
CA PHE A 206 -2.04 -7.25 -18.79
C PHE A 206 -2.51 -5.82 -18.45
N LYS A 207 -1.73 -4.81 -18.86
CA LYS A 207 -2.14 -3.41 -18.70
C LYS A 207 -3.52 -3.14 -19.32
N ARG A 208 -3.81 -3.70 -20.50
CA ARG A 208 -5.12 -3.56 -21.14
C ARG A 208 -6.25 -4.18 -20.32
N ILE A 209 -5.99 -5.31 -19.67
CA ILE A 209 -6.97 -5.93 -18.75
C ILE A 209 -7.28 -4.97 -17.59
N ASN A 210 -6.26 -4.37 -16.99
CA ASN A 210 -6.46 -3.38 -15.92
C ASN A 210 -7.21 -2.13 -16.39
N ASP A 211 -6.88 -1.64 -17.58
CA ASP A 211 -7.51 -0.43 -18.15
C ASP A 211 -8.98 -0.68 -18.51
N GLU A 212 -9.36 -1.86 -19.01
CA GLU A 212 -10.72 -2.23 -19.43
C GLU A 212 -11.59 -2.74 -18.28
N TRP A 213 -11.04 -3.51 -17.33
CA TRP A 213 -11.80 -4.25 -16.30
C TRP A 213 -11.52 -3.78 -14.88
N GLY A 214 -10.55 -2.89 -14.70
CA GLY A 214 -10.13 -2.40 -13.39
C GLY A 214 -9.12 -3.31 -12.67
N HIS A 215 -8.38 -2.71 -11.72
CA HIS A 215 -7.33 -3.40 -10.98
C HIS A 215 -7.82 -4.60 -10.15
N GLU A 216 -9.03 -4.56 -9.63
CA GLU A 216 -9.60 -5.70 -8.86
C GLU A 216 -9.75 -6.96 -9.72
N ILE A 217 -10.10 -6.81 -10.99
CA ILE A 217 -10.18 -7.94 -11.93
C ILE A 217 -8.77 -8.39 -12.32
N GLY A 218 -7.83 -7.46 -12.53
CA GLY A 218 -6.43 -7.78 -12.75
C GLY A 218 -5.83 -8.60 -11.60
N ASP A 219 -6.11 -8.24 -10.36
CA ASP A 219 -5.66 -8.97 -9.18
C ASP A 219 -6.25 -10.39 -9.12
N ARG A 220 -7.52 -10.58 -9.48
CA ARG A 220 -8.14 -11.91 -9.59
C ARG A 220 -7.50 -12.76 -10.68
N VAL A 221 -7.12 -12.16 -11.81
CA VAL A 221 -6.37 -12.83 -12.88
C VAL A 221 -5.02 -13.31 -12.37
N LEU A 222 -4.26 -12.45 -11.69
CA LEU A 222 -2.97 -12.80 -11.09
C LEU A 222 -3.08 -13.93 -10.08
N ALA A 223 -4.07 -13.88 -9.18
CA ALA A 223 -4.32 -14.93 -8.20
C ALA A 223 -4.67 -16.28 -8.88
N ARG A 224 -5.48 -16.27 -9.95
CA ARG A 224 -5.79 -17.47 -10.74
C ARG A 224 -4.55 -18.08 -11.37
N ILE A 225 -3.67 -17.27 -11.95
CA ILE A 225 -2.40 -17.75 -12.53
C ILE A 225 -1.49 -18.32 -11.45
N GLY A 226 -1.40 -17.66 -10.29
CA GLY A 226 -0.67 -18.19 -9.14
C GLY A 226 -1.16 -19.58 -8.73
N HIS A 227 -2.46 -19.77 -8.61
CA HIS A 227 -3.08 -21.07 -8.35
C HIS A 227 -2.78 -22.09 -9.44
N LEU A 228 -2.85 -21.70 -10.72
CA LEU A 228 -2.55 -22.60 -11.83
C LEU A 228 -1.08 -23.07 -11.78
N LEU A 229 -0.13 -22.16 -11.58
CA LEU A 229 1.29 -22.51 -11.47
C LEU A 229 1.56 -23.42 -10.28
N SER A 230 1.00 -23.13 -9.10
CA SER A 230 1.16 -23.95 -7.91
C SER A 230 0.73 -25.39 -8.12
N ARG A 231 -0.46 -25.63 -8.70
CA ARG A 231 -0.97 -27.00 -8.94
C ARG A 231 -0.37 -27.70 -10.17
N SER A 232 0.27 -26.94 -11.09
CA SER A 232 0.95 -27.48 -12.26
C SER A 232 2.39 -27.89 -11.97
N SER A 233 2.94 -27.49 -10.82
CA SER A 233 4.31 -27.70 -10.38
C SER A 233 4.38 -28.83 -9.34
N ARG A 234 5.55 -29.45 -9.24
CA ARG A 234 5.87 -30.48 -8.23
C ARG A 234 6.35 -29.81 -6.95
N ASP A 235 6.38 -30.54 -5.84
CA ASP A 235 6.89 -30.00 -4.55
C ASP A 235 8.34 -29.53 -4.60
N ILE A 236 9.14 -30.12 -5.49
CA ILE A 236 10.54 -29.73 -5.71
C ILE A 236 10.70 -28.52 -6.64
N ASP A 237 9.67 -28.17 -7.41
CA ASP A 237 9.71 -27.02 -8.31
C ASP A 237 9.55 -25.73 -7.49
N VAL A 238 10.24 -24.68 -7.91
CA VAL A 238 10.20 -23.39 -7.19
C VAL A 238 9.41 -22.39 -8.01
N THR A 239 8.20 -22.07 -7.57
CA THR A 239 7.30 -21.15 -8.27
C THR A 239 7.24 -19.81 -7.57
N ALA A 240 7.32 -18.72 -8.35
CA ALA A 240 7.32 -17.36 -7.81
C ALA A 240 6.61 -16.36 -8.72
N ARG A 241 6.16 -15.26 -8.11
CA ARG A 241 5.79 -14.03 -8.80
C ARG A 241 6.89 -13.00 -8.57
N PHE A 242 7.50 -12.50 -9.65
CA PHE A 242 8.61 -11.55 -9.56
C PHE A 242 8.16 -10.09 -9.44
N GLY A 243 6.97 -9.77 -9.87
CA GLY A 243 6.36 -8.45 -9.78
C GLY A 243 5.36 -8.22 -10.91
N GLY A 244 4.47 -7.29 -10.75
CA GLY A 244 3.50 -6.96 -11.79
C GLY A 244 2.78 -8.20 -12.36
N GLU A 245 3.12 -8.52 -13.58
CA GLU A 245 2.54 -9.61 -14.40
C GLU A 245 3.52 -10.75 -14.70
N GLU A 246 4.68 -10.76 -14.02
CA GLU A 246 5.79 -11.69 -14.29
C GLU A 246 5.83 -12.84 -13.26
N PHE A 247 5.93 -14.08 -13.76
CA PHE A 247 6.06 -15.29 -12.96
C PHE A 247 7.30 -16.08 -13.40
N VAL A 248 7.93 -16.76 -12.45
CA VAL A 248 9.12 -17.57 -12.69
C VAL A 248 8.95 -18.94 -12.04
N VAL A 249 9.40 -19.97 -12.75
CA VAL A 249 9.41 -21.35 -12.25
C VAL A 249 10.80 -21.95 -12.50
N LEU A 250 11.41 -22.45 -11.42
CA LEU A 250 12.62 -23.28 -11.50
C LEU A 250 12.20 -24.76 -11.47
N LEU A 251 12.71 -25.54 -12.39
CA LEU A 251 12.37 -26.94 -12.61
C LEU A 251 13.64 -27.81 -12.49
N PRO A 252 13.96 -28.31 -11.28
CA PRO A 252 15.08 -29.23 -11.10
C PRO A 252 14.87 -30.54 -11.83
N GLY A 253 15.93 -31.05 -12.49
CA GLY A 253 15.89 -32.30 -13.24
C GLY A 253 15.14 -32.25 -14.57
N CYS A 254 14.75 -31.06 -15.05
CA CYS A 254 14.02 -30.90 -16.30
C CYS A 254 14.96 -30.47 -17.45
N SER A 255 14.88 -31.20 -18.58
CA SER A 255 15.51 -30.77 -19.83
C SER A 255 14.81 -29.58 -20.47
N SER A 256 15.41 -28.95 -21.45
CA SER A 256 14.77 -27.90 -22.26
C SER A 256 13.41 -28.33 -22.81
N ALA A 257 13.32 -29.56 -23.34
CA ALA A 257 12.09 -30.10 -23.92
C ALA A 257 11.02 -30.38 -22.84
N ASP A 258 11.43 -30.80 -21.60
CA ASP A 258 10.51 -30.99 -20.51
C ASP A 258 9.95 -29.65 -19.99
N ALA A 259 10.81 -28.64 -19.87
CA ALA A 259 10.43 -27.31 -19.47
C ALA A 259 9.55 -26.59 -20.50
N GLU A 260 9.81 -26.78 -21.78
CA GLU A 260 8.94 -26.31 -22.87
C GLU A 260 7.56 -26.96 -22.78
N ARG A 261 7.48 -28.30 -22.61
CA ARG A 261 6.21 -29.01 -22.42
C ARG A 261 5.47 -28.53 -21.16
N TYR A 262 6.19 -28.24 -20.09
CA TYR A 262 5.59 -27.64 -18.88
C TYR A 262 4.96 -26.27 -19.19
N ALA A 263 5.71 -25.39 -19.85
CA ALA A 263 5.24 -24.05 -20.20
C ALA A 263 4.01 -24.10 -21.12
N GLU A 264 4.03 -24.95 -22.16
CA GLU A 264 2.89 -25.12 -23.07
C GLU A 264 1.68 -25.72 -22.37
N ARG A 265 1.86 -26.67 -21.45
CA ARG A 265 0.77 -27.24 -20.64
C ARG A 265 0.12 -26.18 -19.77
N VAL A 266 0.90 -25.32 -19.12
CA VAL A 266 0.39 -24.20 -18.29
C VAL A 266 -0.42 -23.25 -19.17
N ARG A 267 0.10 -22.84 -20.32
CA ARG A 267 -0.58 -21.94 -21.25
C ARG A 267 -1.88 -22.55 -21.77
N ALA A 268 -1.85 -23.80 -22.23
CA ALA A 268 -3.04 -24.49 -22.71
C ALA A 268 -4.09 -24.70 -21.62
N THR A 269 -3.67 -24.91 -20.37
CA THR A 269 -4.61 -25.03 -19.24
C THR A 269 -5.27 -23.69 -18.92
N LEU A 270 -4.50 -22.60 -18.95
CA LEU A 270 -5.02 -21.25 -18.74
C LEU A 270 -6.11 -20.86 -19.75
N GLU A 271 -5.93 -21.30 -21.03
CA GLU A 271 -6.89 -21.03 -22.10
C GLU A 271 -8.16 -21.90 -22.00
N ARG A 272 -8.03 -23.16 -21.57
CA ARG A 272 -9.14 -24.13 -21.53
C ARG A 272 -10.02 -24.04 -20.28
N GLU A 273 -9.45 -23.66 -19.15
CA GLU A 273 -10.20 -23.60 -17.90
C GLU A 273 -11.21 -22.45 -17.92
N ASP A 274 -12.41 -22.77 -17.40
CA ASP A 274 -13.42 -21.74 -17.21
C ASP A 274 -12.86 -20.56 -16.40
N SER A 275 -12.93 -19.40 -17.00
CA SER A 275 -12.43 -18.17 -16.43
C SER A 275 -13.24 -17.67 -15.23
N GLY A 276 -14.40 -18.30 -14.93
CA GLY A 276 -15.29 -17.85 -13.85
C GLY A 276 -15.74 -16.39 -14.02
N GLY A 277 -15.93 -15.96 -15.27
CA GLY A 277 -16.30 -14.58 -15.62
C GLY A 277 -15.13 -13.60 -15.69
N LEU A 278 -13.88 -14.08 -15.59
CA LEU A 278 -12.70 -13.25 -15.85
C LEU A 278 -12.41 -13.14 -17.36
N PRO A 279 -11.73 -12.09 -17.81
CA PRO A 279 -11.31 -11.96 -19.21
C PRO A 279 -10.39 -13.11 -19.62
N THR A 280 -10.42 -13.45 -20.91
CA THR A 280 -9.48 -14.42 -21.50
C THR A 280 -8.07 -13.86 -21.41
N VAL A 281 -7.16 -14.66 -20.88
CA VAL A 281 -5.77 -14.27 -20.64
C VAL A 281 -4.83 -15.20 -21.41
N ARG A 282 -3.81 -14.64 -22.03
CA ARG A 282 -2.73 -15.35 -22.68
C ARG A 282 -1.40 -15.00 -22.02
N MET A 283 -0.43 -15.89 -22.14
CA MET A 283 0.90 -15.70 -21.60
C MET A 283 1.96 -16.05 -22.63
N SER A 284 3.03 -15.27 -22.63
CA SER A 284 4.28 -15.64 -23.30
C SER A 284 5.24 -16.30 -22.31
N ALA A 285 6.05 -17.24 -22.75
CA ALA A 285 7.03 -17.93 -21.92
C ALA A 285 8.41 -17.96 -22.56
N GLY A 286 9.44 -17.82 -21.72
CA GLY A 286 10.83 -18.03 -22.10
C GLY A 286 11.45 -19.14 -21.26
N VAL A 287 12.19 -20.03 -21.88
CA VAL A 287 12.80 -21.22 -21.24
C VAL A 287 14.31 -21.19 -21.42
N LEU A 288 15.06 -21.47 -20.36
CA LEU A 288 16.46 -21.83 -20.41
C LEU A 288 16.70 -23.08 -19.58
N ALA A 289 17.45 -24.03 -20.09
CA ALA A 289 17.92 -25.20 -19.34
C ALA A 289 19.42 -25.41 -19.55
N THR A 290 20.11 -25.82 -18.47
CA THR A 290 21.55 -26.17 -18.54
C THR A 290 21.90 -27.21 -17.49
N VAL A 291 22.96 -27.96 -17.76
CA VAL A 291 23.62 -28.81 -16.75
C VAL A 291 24.64 -27.94 -16.01
N ALA A 292 24.73 -28.10 -14.68
CA ALA A 292 25.64 -27.32 -13.84
C ALA A 292 25.45 -25.79 -14.00
N PRO A 293 24.27 -25.26 -13.62
CA PRO A 293 23.90 -23.88 -13.83
C PRO A 293 24.89 -22.90 -13.14
N PRO A 294 25.32 -21.81 -13.81
CA PRO A 294 26.38 -20.93 -13.27
C PRO A 294 25.88 -20.06 -12.11
N SER A 295 24.75 -19.43 -12.22
CA SER A 295 24.08 -18.66 -11.16
C SER A 295 22.59 -18.49 -11.47
N VAL A 296 21.83 -18.04 -10.45
CA VAL A 296 20.39 -17.75 -10.62
C VAL A 296 20.20 -16.61 -11.64
N GLU A 297 21.02 -15.57 -11.57
CA GLU A 297 20.95 -14.40 -12.44
C GLU A 297 21.16 -14.79 -13.92
N VAL A 298 22.14 -15.62 -14.22
CA VAL A 298 22.42 -16.07 -15.58
C VAL A 298 21.28 -16.93 -16.12
N MET A 299 20.70 -17.78 -15.28
CA MET A 299 19.54 -18.59 -15.65
C MET A 299 18.34 -17.71 -15.99
N LEU A 300 18.06 -16.71 -15.15
CA LEU A 300 16.98 -15.75 -15.38
C LEU A 300 17.21 -14.91 -16.64
N GLN A 301 18.40 -14.35 -16.83
CA GLN A 301 18.72 -13.57 -18.03
C GLN A 301 18.52 -14.35 -19.33
N GLY A 302 18.89 -15.64 -19.34
CA GLY A 302 18.70 -16.49 -20.49
C GLY A 302 17.22 -16.77 -20.79
N ALA A 303 16.42 -17.03 -19.75
CA ALA A 303 14.99 -17.24 -19.88
C ALA A 303 14.26 -15.93 -20.30
N ASP A 304 14.66 -14.77 -19.74
CA ASP A 304 14.12 -13.46 -20.10
C ASP A 304 14.43 -13.08 -21.57
N SER A 305 15.61 -13.42 -22.06
CA SER A 305 15.96 -13.22 -23.46
C SER A 305 15.06 -14.05 -24.40
N ALA A 306 14.73 -15.27 -23.99
CA ALA A 306 13.77 -16.13 -24.70
C ALA A 306 12.34 -15.54 -24.61
N LEU A 307 11.90 -15.09 -23.44
CA LEU A 307 10.61 -14.44 -23.25
C LEU A 307 10.46 -13.18 -24.11
N TYR A 308 11.50 -12.37 -24.17
CA TYR A 308 11.54 -11.21 -25.06
C TYR A 308 11.36 -11.60 -26.52
N SER A 309 12.01 -12.70 -26.96
CA SER A 309 11.86 -13.25 -28.30
C SER A 309 10.44 -13.75 -28.56
N ALA A 310 9.80 -14.41 -27.57
CA ALA A 310 8.40 -14.81 -27.64
C ALA A 310 7.46 -13.60 -27.85
N LYS A 311 7.65 -12.54 -27.06
CA LYS A 311 6.87 -11.29 -27.18
C LYS A 311 7.05 -10.62 -28.55
N ARG A 312 8.27 -10.59 -29.09
CA ARG A 312 8.55 -10.01 -30.41
C ARG A 312 8.00 -10.84 -31.57
N SER A 313 7.94 -12.14 -31.43
CA SER A 313 7.47 -13.07 -32.48
C SER A 313 5.95 -13.21 -32.53
N GLY A 314 5.20 -12.34 -31.83
CA GLY A 314 3.73 -12.33 -31.90
C GLY A 314 3.03 -12.76 -30.61
N ARG A 315 3.78 -12.92 -29.51
CA ARG A 315 3.26 -13.33 -28.18
C ARG A 315 2.59 -14.72 -28.19
N ASP A 316 1.92 -15.06 -27.10
CA ASP A 316 1.14 -16.28 -26.92
C ASP A 316 1.92 -17.54 -27.38
N ARG A 317 3.15 -17.67 -26.90
CA ARG A 317 4.06 -18.77 -27.23
C ARG A 317 5.16 -18.97 -26.22
N THR A 318 5.77 -20.15 -26.29
CA THR A 318 7.01 -20.46 -25.60
C THR A 318 8.19 -20.37 -26.56
N VAL A 319 9.29 -19.77 -26.12
CA VAL A 319 10.58 -19.79 -26.83
C VAL A 319 11.64 -20.37 -25.90
N VAL A 320 12.46 -21.25 -26.44
CA VAL A 320 13.57 -21.88 -25.72
C VAL A 320 14.88 -21.21 -26.10
N SER A 321 15.62 -20.72 -25.12
CA SER A 321 16.99 -20.25 -25.31
C SER A 321 17.98 -21.39 -25.16
N GLN A 322 19.02 -21.39 -25.99
CA GLN A 322 20.14 -22.29 -25.82
C GLN A 322 21.24 -21.63 -24.99
N TYR A 323 21.66 -22.28 -23.91
CA TYR A 323 22.82 -21.80 -23.16
C TYR A 323 24.08 -21.98 -24.01
N PRO A 324 24.89 -20.93 -24.26
CA PRO A 324 26.07 -21.04 -25.13
C PRO A 324 27.07 -22.03 -24.51
N GLU A 325 27.36 -23.11 -25.21
CA GLU A 325 28.33 -24.13 -24.75
C GLU A 325 29.73 -23.59 -24.49
N ARG A 326 30.10 -22.45 -25.08
CA ARG A 326 31.40 -21.79 -24.86
C ARG A 326 31.62 -21.27 -23.43
N ALA A 327 30.57 -21.08 -22.64
CA ALA A 327 30.71 -20.69 -21.25
C ALA A 327 31.12 -21.86 -20.32
N ARG A 328 31.03 -23.12 -20.79
CA ARG A 328 31.51 -24.31 -20.06
C ARG A 328 33.02 -24.33 -19.87
N ALA A 329 33.80 -23.78 -20.81
CA ALA A 329 35.27 -23.86 -20.80
C ALA A 329 35.94 -22.87 -19.84
N THR A 330 35.25 -21.81 -19.40
CA THR A 330 35.86 -20.75 -18.57
C THR A 330 35.64 -20.97 -17.06
N VAL A 331 34.80 -21.92 -16.65
CA VAL A 331 34.48 -22.22 -15.26
C VAL A 331 35.29 -23.41 -14.70
N LEU A 332 35.96 -24.18 -15.57
CA LEU A 332 36.77 -25.37 -15.24
C LEU A 332 38.28 -25.16 -15.43
N GLY A 333 38.69 -23.89 -15.61
CA GLY A 333 40.12 -23.52 -15.74
C GLY A 333 40.65 -22.80 -14.52
#